data_fa0e72460c2da100dce5a65eceb04203
#
_entry.id   fa0e72460c2da100dce5a65eceb04203
#
_cell.length_a   1.000
_cell.length_b   1.000
_cell.length_c   1.000
_cell.angle_alpha   90.00
_cell.angle_beta   90.00
_cell.angle_gamma   90.00
#
_symmetry.space_group_name_H-M   'P 1'
#
loop_
_entity.id
_entity.type
_entity.pdbx_description
1 polymer ?
#
loop_
_entity_poly.entity_id
_entity_poly.type
_entity_poly.pdbx_seq_one_letter_code
_entity_poly.pdbx_strand_id
1 'polypeptide(L)'
;MTIASKILRKPVRTACAAALMLLAPAAMIAPAAPVAAASNNLDGAVDALRSITTMTADFTQTDRQGQAISGVMTLKSPGKIRFQYQDGVPLLVVSNGKSLTLVDYEVNQVQRWPIRNSPLGALLDPKRDIAKFGKLIDTGRSDVLSVEVRDPNRPEFGVITLIFIKKASAPGGWQLTNWVALDSQNHRTTVRLRNHKYGMAVSDKRFTYRDPRRSTRRR
;
A
#
# COMPACT_ATOMS: atom_id res chain seq x y z
N MET A 1 -13.01 7.93 -63.84
CA MET A 1 -12.17 7.81 -65.04
C MET A 1 -11.24 6.62 -64.75
N THR A 2 -11.61 5.47 -65.29
CA THR A 2 -11.20 4.84 -66.54
C THR A 2 -9.97 3.98 -66.29
N ILE A 3 -10.11 2.73 -66.34
CA ILE A 3 -10.14 1.58 -67.30
C ILE A 3 -8.96 0.68 -66.97
N ALA A 4 -9.16 -0.53 -66.54
CA ALA A 4 -9.24 -1.82 -67.24
C ALA A 4 -7.91 -2.23 -67.94
N SER A 5 -7.38 -3.44 -67.63
CA SER A 5 -7.56 -4.57 -68.54
C SER A 5 -6.86 -5.85 -68.05
N LYS A 6 -7.62 -6.90 -68.12
CA LYS A 6 -7.33 -8.33 -68.20
C LYS A 6 -6.15 -8.68 -69.10
N ILE A 7 -5.40 -9.73 -68.77
CA ILE A 7 -5.06 -10.80 -69.74
C ILE A 7 -4.88 -12.14 -68.99
N LEU A 8 -5.62 -13.07 -69.44
CA LEU A 8 -5.75 -14.50 -69.15
C LEU A 8 -4.75 -15.29 -69.99
N ARG A 9 -3.99 -16.24 -69.46
CA ARG A 9 -3.56 -17.44 -70.17
C ARG A 9 -3.22 -18.61 -69.24
N LYS A 10 -3.94 -19.71 -69.36
CA LYS A 10 -3.60 -21.11 -69.00
C LYS A 10 -3.06 -21.81 -70.26
N PRO A 11 -2.69 -23.11 -70.23
CA PRO A 11 -2.04 -24.00 -69.28
C PRO A 11 -0.88 -24.80 -69.91
N VAL A 12 -0.07 -25.53 -69.10
CA VAL A 12 0.49 -26.83 -69.56
C VAL A 12 0.68 -27.74 -68.34
N ARG A 13 0.15 -28.93 -68.48
CA ARG A 13 0.27 -30.10 -67.61
C ARG A 13 1.59 -30.80 -67.92
N THR A 14 2.37 -31.18 -66.89
CA THR A 14 3.26 -32.33 -66.97
C THR A 14 3.32 -33.01 -65.60
N ALA A 15 2.89 -34.26 -65.58
CA ALA A 15 2.94 -35.14 -64.41
C ALA A 15 4.35 -35.70 -64.25
N CYS A 16 4.90 -35.64 -63.03
CA CYS A 16 5.97 -36.53 -62.59
C CYS A 16 5.65 -36.93 -61.14
N ALA A 17 5.35 -38.19 -60.97
CA ALA A 17 5.23 -38.84 -59.66
C ALA A 17 6.65 -38.98 -59.06
N ALA A 18 6.82 -38.43 -57.84
CA ALA A 18 7.94 -38.78 -56.98
C ALA A 18 7.36 -38.90 -55.55
N ALA A 19 7.45 -40.11 -55.04
CA ALA A 19 7.09 -40.46 -53.66
C ALA A 19 8.05 -39.73 -52.71
N LEU A 20 7.53 -38.79 -51.92
CA LEU A 20 8.24 -38.20 -50.80
C LEU A 20 7.66 -38.73 -49.50
N MET A 21 8.47 -39.44 -48.77
CA MET A 21 8.18 -39.87 -47.38
C MET A 21 7.85 -38.65 -46.53
N LEU A 22 6.69 -38.70 -45.87
CA LEU A 22 6.24 -37.78 -44.86
C LEU A 22 7.06 -38.06 -43.58
N LEU A 23 8.11 -37.30 -43.34
CA LEU A 23 8.64 -37.09 -42.00
C LEU A 23 7.74 -36.04 -41.33
N ALA A 24 6.84 -36.48 -40.50
CA ALA A 24 6.12 -35.58 -39.59
C ALA A 24 7.10 -35.02 -38.54
N PRO A 25 7.24 -33.71 -38.38
CA PRO A 25 7.97 -33.20 -37.21
C PRO A 25 7.14 -33.51 -35.98
N ALA A 26 7.66 -34.36 -35.08
CA ALA A 26 7.11 -34.52 -33.74
C ALA A 26 7.24 -33.16 -33.03
N ALA A 27 6.14 -32.42 -32.96
CA ALA A 27 6.05 -31.24 -32.12
C ALA A 27 6.21 -31.71 -30.67
N MET A 28 7.37 -31.44 -30.09
CA MET A 28 7.58 -31.56 -28.64
C MET A 28 6.68 -30.54 -27.96
N ILE A 29 5.54 -31.01 -27.48
CA ILE A 29 4.74 -30.25 -26.50
C ILE A 29 5.53 -30.27 -25.21
N ALA A 30 6.35 -29.21 -24.98
CA ALA A 30 6.95 -28.96 -23.69
C ALA A 30 5.79 -28.77 -22.69
N PRO A 31 5.77 -29.52 -21.56
CA PRO A 31 4.77 -29.27 -20.55
C PRO A 31 4.94 -27.81 -20.08
N ALA A 32 3.89 -27.01 -20.25
CA ALA A 32 3.84 -25.67 -19.69
C ALA A 32 4.04 -25.85 -18.18
N ALA A 33 5.16 -25.34 -17.65
CA ALA A 33 5.37 -25.31 -16.21
C ALA A 33 4.15 -24.60 -15.60
N PRO A 34 3.54 -25.13 -14.54
CA PRO A 34 2.45 -24.43 -13.90
C PRO A 34 2.97 -23.06 -13.50
N VAL A 35 2.38 -22.00 -14.05
CA VAL A 35 2.53 -20.66 -13.54
C VAL A 35 2.08 -20.77 -12.09
N ALA A 36 3.04 -20.75 -11.16
CA ALA A 36 2.74 -20.72 -9.74
C ALA A 36 1.77 -19.55 -9.55
N ALA A 37 0.52 -19.87 -9.27
CA ALA A 37 -0.50 -18.90 -8.93
C ALA A 37 0.13 -18.04 -7.83
N ALA A 38 0.23 -16.73 -8.05
CA ALA A 38 0.67 -15.80 -7.05
C ALA A 38 -0.22 -16.04 -5.84
N SER A 39 0.31 -16.79 -4.86
CA SER A 39 -0.37 -17.05 -3.60
C SER A 39 -0.80 -15.69 -3.08
N ASN A 40 -2.06 -15.55 -2.69
CA ASN A 40 -2.63 -14.31 -2.17
C ASN A 40 -1.77 -13.83 -1.01
N ASN A 41 -0.77 -12.99 -1.28
CA ASN A 41 0.19 -12.50 -0.30
C ASN A 41 -0.40 -11.38 0.59
N LEU A 42 -1.73 -11.30 0.68
CA LEU A 42 -2.37 -10.48 1.72
C LEU A 42 -1.91 -10.94 3.10
N ASP A 43 -1.77 -12.26 3.30
CA ASP A 43 -1.24 -12.84 4.55
C ASP A 43 0.19 -12.35 4.82
N GLY A 44 1.04 -12.25 3.80
CA GLY A 44 2.39 -11.71 3.94
C GLY A 44 2.42 -10.25 4.40
N ALA A 45 1.53 -9.41 3.90
CA ALA A 45 1.39 -8.02 4.35
C ALA A 45 0.82 -7.94 5.78
N VAL A 46 -0.16 -8.80 6.09
CA VAL A 46 -0.76 -8.91 7.42
C VAL A 46 0.28 -9.38 8.44
N ASP A 47 1.07 -10.39 8.11
CA ASP A 47 2.13 -10.93 8.96
C ASP A 47 3.25 -9.92 9.17
N ALA A 48 3.63 -9.15 8.14
CA ALA A 48 4.58 -8.06 8.27
C ALA A 48 4.08 -7.01 9.28
N LEU A 49 2.83 -6.56 9.16
CA LEU A 49 2.25 -5.60 10.10
C LEU A 49 2.15 -6.16 11.52
N ARG A 50 1.77 -7.43 11.66
CA ARG A 50 1.66 -8.13 12.97
C ARG A 50 3.02 -8.31 13.64
N SER A 51 4.07 -8.51 12.87
CA SER A 51 5.43 -8.72 13.37
C SER A 51 6.08 -7.43 13.86
N ILE A 52 5.54 -6.26 13.54
CA ILE A 52 6.06 -4.98 14.01
C ILE A 52 5.56 -4.72 15.44
N THR A 53 6.41 -4.92 16.43
CA THR A 53 6.11 -4.54 17.82
C THR A 53 6.34 -3.06 18.06
N THR A 54 7.51 -2.56 17.63
CA THR A 54 7.87 -1.13 17.63
C THR A 54 8.61 -0.80 16.35
N MET A 55 8.41 0.42 15.85
CA MET A 55 9.12 0.95 14.69
C MET A 55 9.30 2.45 14.81
N THR A 56 10.47 2.95 14.40
CA THR A 56 10.64 4.36 14.02
C THR A 56 11.08 4.44 12.57
N ALA A 57 10.65 5.48 11.88
CA ALA A 57 11.08 5.79 10.53
C ALA A 57 10.99 7.30 10.29
N ASP A 58 11.88 7.81 9.46
CA ASP A 58 11.70 9.16 8.92
C ASP A 58 10.58 9.11 7.91
N PHE A 59 9.68 10.09 7.93
CA PHE A 59 8.62 10.19 6.95
C PHE A 59 8.69 11.49 6.15
N THR A 60 8.21 11.42 4.92
CA THR A 60 7.88 12.59 4.10
C THR A 60 6.44 12.45 3.67
N GLN A 61 5.62 13.40 4.04
CA GLN A 61 4.23 13.52 3.64
C GLN A 61 4.11 14.54 2.53
N THR A 62 3.47 14.15 1.43
CA THR A 62 3.23 15.01 0.25
C THR A 62 1.73 15.11 0.01
N ASP A 63 1.23 16.31 -0.10
CA ASP A 63 -0.18 16.58 -0.41
C ASP A 63 -0.46 16.50 -1.93
N ARG A 64 -1.70 16.82 -2.32
CA ARG A 64 -2.13 16.80 -3.73
C ARG A 64 -1.47 17.90 -4.58
N GLN A 65 -0.97 18.98 -3.96
CA GLN A 65 -0.27 20.09 -4.62
C GLN A 65 1.23 19.80 -4.76
N GLY A 66 1.72 18.68 -4.22
CA GLY A 66 3.13 18.33 -4.22
C GLY A 66 3.92 18.98 -3.09
N GLN A 67 3.27 19.70 -2.16
CA GLN A 67 3.94 20.27 -1.00
C GLN A 67 4.35 19.11 -0.06
N ALA A 68 5.59 19.16 0.40
CA ALA A 68 6.19 18.11 1.20
C ALA A 68 6.58 18.62 2.59
N ILE A 69 6.17 17.89 3.62
CA ILE A 69 6.60 18.10 5.00
C ILE A 69 7.16 16.78 5.54
N SER A 70 8.12 16.86 6.44
CA SER A 70 8.84 15.70 6.96
C SER A 70 8.74 15.60 8.48
N GLY A 71 9.20 14.48 9.00
CA GLY A 71 9.29 14.26 10.43
C GLY A 71 9.69 12.84 10.78
N VAL A 72 9.44 12.46 12.03
CA VAL A 72 9.71 11.11 12.53
C VAL A 72 8.41 10.45 12.93
N MET A 73 8.15 9.28 12.35
CA MET A 73 7.08 8.40 12.76
C MET A 73 7.57 7.44 13.83
N THR A 74 6.77 7.23 14.86
CA THR A 74 6.98 6.20 15.88
C THR A 74 5.72 5.35 15.96
N LEU A 75 5.87 4.03 15.87
CA LEU A 75 4.80 3.05 16.02
C LEU A 75 5.12 2.13 17.20
N LYS A 76 4.11 1.80 17.98
CA LYS A 76 4.14 0.76 19.01
C LYS A 76 2.82 0.01 19.00
N SER A 77 2.91 -1.27 18.70
CA SER A 77 1.76 -2.17 18.70
C SER A 77 1.25 -2.43 20.13
N PRO A 78 -0.05 -2.57 20.34
CA PRO A 78 -1.13 -2.34 19.38
C PRO A 78 -1.57 -0.86 19.33
N GLY A 79 -1.85 -0.38 18.14
CA GLY A 79 -2.66 0.83 17.92
C GLY A 79 -1.99 2.17 18.19
N LYS A 80 -0.77 2.22 18.72
CA LYS A 80 -0.10 3.48 19.05
C LYS A 80 0.78 3.93 17.89
N ILE A 81 0.54 5.15 17.41
CA ILE A 81 1.36 5.79 16.37
C ILE A 81 1.52 7.28 16.69
N ARG A 82 2.66 7.84 16.34
CA ARG A 82 2.96 9.27 16.45
C ARG A 82 3.68 9.74 15.20
N PHE A 83 3.20 10.79 14.58
CA PHE A 83 3.89 11.57 13.57
C PHE A 83 4.32 12.89 14.20
N GLN A 84 5.60 12.97 14.47
CA GLN A 84 6.22 14.19 14.95
C GLN A 84 6.80 14.90 13.73
N TYR A 85 6.19 16.00 13.33
CA TYR A 85 6.67 16.80 12.22
C TYR A 85 7.96 17.54 12.61
N GLN A 86 8.70 17.96 11.60
CA GLN A 86 9.92 18.73 11.73
C GLN A 86 9.68 20.07 12.45
N ASP A 87 10.76 20.70 12.93
CA ASP A 87 10.69 22.01 13.54
C ASP A 87 10.06 23.03 12.57
N GLY A 88 9.27 23.95 13.11
CA GLY A 88 8.52 24.93 12.33
C GLY A 88 7.16 24.45 11.79
N VAL A 89 6.84 23.15 11.91
CA VAL A 89 5.52 22.60 11.56
C VAL A 89 4.74 22.36 12.86
N PRO A 90 3.79 23.21 13.24
CA PRO A 90 3.09 23.15 14.53
C PRO A 90 1.98 22.08 14.55
N LEU A 91 2.24 20.93 13.95
CA LEU A 91 1.29 19.80 13.84
C LEU A 91 1.80 18.56 14.58
N LEU A 92 0.87 17.79 15.11
CA LEU A 92 1.11 16.48 15.67
C LEU A 92 -0.05 15.55 15.34
N VAL A 93 0.24 14.36 14.82
CA VAL A 93 -0.74 13.27 14.71
C VAL A 93 -0.34 12.17 15.68
N VAL A 94 -1.25 11.78 16.55
CA VAL A 94 -0.95 10.75 17.56
C VAL A 94 -2.16 9.85 17.79
N SER A 95 -1.91 8.55 17.93
CA SER A 95 -2.90 7.58 18.38
C SER A 95 -2.46 6.93 19.70
N ASN A 96 -3.41 6.76 20.60
CA ASN A 96 -3.25 6.04 21.86
C ASN A 96 -3.78 4.60 21.81
N GLY A 97 -4.14 4.09 20.63
CA GLY A 97 -4.75 2.79 20.38
C GLY A 97 -6.28 2.81 20.39
N LYS A 98 -6.93 3.90 20.80
CA LYS A 98 -8.40 4.05 20.82
C LYS A 98 -8.89 5.10 19.82
N SER A 99 -8.14 6.17 19.67
CA SER A 99 -8.44 7.28 18.78
C SER A 99 -7.17 7.83 18.14
N LEU A 100 -7.29 8.28 16.90
CA LEU A 100 -6.31 9.13 16.24
C LEU A 100 -6.65 10.59 16.56
N THR A 101 -5.66 11.35 16.93
CA THR A 101 -5.80 12.78 17.28
C THR A 101 -4.85 13.58 16.42
N LEU A 102 -5.35 14.58 15.74
CA LEU A 102 -4.59 15.66 15.12
C LEU A 102 -4.60 16.85 16.08
N VAL A 103 -3.43 17.35 16.40
CA VAL A 103 -3.24 18.56 17.19
C VAL A 103 -2.59 19.60 16.28
N ASP A 104 -3.26 20.72 16.14
CA ASP A 104 -2.75 21.91 15.48
C ASP A 104 -2.45 22.94 16.55
N TYR A 105 -1.15 23.20 16.78
CA TYR A 105 -0.69 24.12 17.79
C TYR A 105 -0.71 25.58 17.32
N GLU A 106 -0.80 25.83 16.02
CA GLU A 106 -0.89 27.19 15.46
C GLU A 106 -2.25 27.82 15.76
N VAL A 107 -3.31 27.07 15.50
CA VAL A 107 -4.69 27.54 15.71
C VAL A 107 -5.33 26.97 16.98
N ASN A 108 -4.57 26.30 17.83
CA ASN A 108 -5.01 25.65 19.06
C ASN A 108 -6.21 24.71 18.87
N GLN A 109 -6.17 23.92 17.80
CA GLN A 109 -7.23 22.99 17.44
C GLN A 109 -6.83 21.55 17.77
N VAL A 110 -7.81 20.78 18.23
CA VAL A 110 -7.68 19.32 18.46
C VAL A 110 -8.83 18.62 17.80
N GLN A 111 -8.54 17.81 16.81
CA GLN A 111 -9.50 16.94 16.15
C GLN A 111 -9.23 15.48 16.54
N ARG A 112 -10.28 14.73 16.84
CA ARG A 112 -10.16 13.34 17.28
C ARG A 112 -11.13 12.44 16.54
N TRP A 113 -10.61 11.33 16.01
CA TRP A 113 -11.38 10.29 15.34
C TRP A 113 -11.24 8.97 16.07
N PRO A 114 -12.34 8.29 16.41
CA PRO A 114 -12.27 6.94 16.94
C PRO A 114 -11.76 6.01 15.82
N ILE A 115 -10.73 5.19 16.14
CA ILE A 115 -10.17 4.22 15.17
C ILE A 115 -10.75 2.82 15.36
N ARG A 116 -11.53 2.60 16.39
CA ARG A 116 -12.20 1.31 16.64
C ARG A 116 -13.20 1.04 15.51
N ASN A 117 -13.16 -0.18 14.95
CA ASN A 117 -14.01 -0.61 13.84
C ASN A 117 -13.85 0.22 12.55
N SER A 118 -12.63 0.69 12.28
CA SER A 118 -12.26 1.37 11.05
C SER A 118 -11.11 0.66 10.35
N PRO A 119 -10.90 0.87 9.05
CA PRO A 119 -9.74 0.36 8.32
C PRO A 119 -8.41 0.73 8.99
N LEU A 120 -8.27 1.97 9.45
CA LEU A 120 -7.08 2.42 10.18
C LEU A 120 -6.89 1.65 11.49
N GLY A 121 -7.97 1.36 12.21
CA GLY A 121 -7.92 0.56 13.43
C GLY A 121 -7.47 -0.87 13.17
N ALA A 122 -7.88 -1.46 12.04
CA ALA A 122 -7.41 -2.78 11.65
C ALA A 122 -5.92 -2.79 11.32
N LEU A 123 -5.43 -1.75 10.63
CA LEU A 123 -4.00 -1.60 10.29
C LEU A 123 -3.11 -1.42 11.53
N LEU A 124 -3.59 -0.71 12.54
CA LEU A 124 -2.82 -0.39 13.74
C LEU A 124 -2.95 -1.44 14.85
N ASP A 125 -3.92 -2.34 14.79
CA ASP A 125 -4.13 -3.40 15.77
C ASP A 125 -3.96 -4.78 15.13
N PRO A 126 -2.82 -5.46 15.36
CA PRO A 126 -2.52 -6.74 14.72
C PRO A 126 -3.47 -7.88 15.12
N LYS A 127 -4.28 -7.71 16.16
CA LYS A 127 -5.30 -8.69 16.57
C LYS A 127 -6.58 -8.57 15.75
N ARG A 128 -6.71 -7.53 14.94
CA ARG A 128 -7.89 -7.32 14.12
C ARG A 128 -7.74 -7.98 12.75
N ASP A 129 -8.85 -8.34 12.18
CA ASP A 129 -8.91 -8.92 10.85
C ASP A 129 -8.75 -7.81 9.79
N ILE A 130 -7.50 -7.66 9.31
CA ILE A 130 -7.18 -6.74 8.21
C ILE A 130 -7.82 -7.25 6.92
N ALA A 131 -7.95 -8.58 6.75
CA ALA A 131 -8.49 -9.18 5.54
C ALA A 131 -9.92 -8.72 5.25
N LYS A 132 -10.67 -8.35 6.29
CA LYS A 132 -12.03 -7.79 6.15
C LYS A 132 -12.06 -6.49 5.34
N PHE A 133 -11.00 -5.70 5.41
CA PHE A 133 -10.91 -4.38 4.79
C PHE A 133 -9.85 -4.32 3.69
N GLY A 134 -8.95 -5.31 3.64
CA GLY A 134 -7.80 -5.35 2.76
C GLY A 134 -8.05 -6.10 1.47
N LYS A 135 -7.58 -5.54 0.37
CA LYS A 135 -7.53 -6.17 -0.95
C LYS A 135 -6.13 -6.06 -1.52
N LEU A 136 -5.57 -7.20 -1.94
CA LEU A 136 -4.30 -7.19 -2.67
C LEU A 136 -4.51 -6.57 -4.05
N ILE A 137 -3.63 -5.65 -4.42
CA ILE A 137 -3.57 -5.05 -5.75
C ILE A 137 -2.37 -5.67 -6.48
N ASP A 138 -2.63 -6.22 -7.65
CA ASP A 138 -1.56 -6.78 -8.48
C ASP A 138 -0.59 -5.67 -8.90
N THR A 139 0.69 -5.90 -8.66
CA THR A 139 1.77 -4.96 -9.01
C THR A 139 2.60 -5.45 -10.20
N GLY A 140 2.34 -6.67 -10.67
CA GLY A 140 3.18 -7.36 -11.66
C GLY A 140 4.60 -7.71 -11.13
N ARG A 141 4.85 -7.58 -9.82
CA ARG A 141 6.16 -7.77 -9.19
C ARG A 141 6.06 -8.69 -7.98
N SER A 142 6.97 -9.64 -7.87
CA SER A 142 7.05 -10.58 -6.74
C SER A 142 7.74 -10.00 -5.49
N ASP A 143 8.42 -8.87 -5.64
CA ASP A 143 9.15 -8.18 -4.58
C ASP A 143 8.39 -6.94 -4.03
N VAL A 144 7.18 -6.69 -4.52
CA VAL A 144 6.32 -5.59 -4.10
C VAL A 144 4.92 -6.11 -3.75
N LEU A 145 4.41 -5.74 -2.58
CA LEU A 145 3.01 -5.93 -2.21
C LEU A 145 2.31 -4.57 -2.16
N SER A 146 1.13 -4.50 -2.76
CA SER A 146 0.24 -3.35 -2.66
C SER A 146 -1.08 -3.80 -2.07
N VAL A 147 -1.49 -3.21 -0.95
CA VAL A 147 -2.71 -3.57 -0.24
C VAL A 147 -3.60 -2.34 -0.13
N GLU A 148 -4.72 -2.37 -0.80
CA GLU A 148 -5.79 -1.39 -0.62
C GLU A 148 -6.61 -1.77 0.62
N VAL A 149 -6.84 -0.81 1.49
CA VAL A 149 -7.63 -0.96 2.72
C VAL A 149 -8.75 0.06 2.73
N ARG A 150 -9.99 -0.41 2.73
CA ARG A 150 -11.20 0.43 2.75
C ARG A 150 -12.36 -0.30 3.41
N ASP A 151 -13.31 0.46 3.90
CA ASP A 151 -14.62 -0.06 4.33
C ASP A 151 -15.68 0.34 3.29
N PRO A 152 -16.20 -0.61 2.48
CA PRO A 152 -17.20 -0.29 1.46
C PRO A 152 -18.50 0.30 2.03
N ASN A 153 -18.84 -0.03 3.29
CA ASN A 153 -20.04 0.43 3.96
C ASN A 153 -19.87 1.80 4.63
N ARG A 154 -18.63 2.30 4.68
CA ARG A 154 -18.26 3.54 5.37
C ARG A 154 -17.26 4.34 4.56
N PRO A 155 -17.70 4.89 3.41
CA PRO A 155 -16.84 5.62 2.47
C PRO A 155 -16.21 6.88 3.09
N GLU A 156 -16.78 7.39 4.19
CA GLU A 156 -16.24 8.53 4.94
C GLU A 156 -14.82 8.29 5.49
N PHE A 157 -14.40 7.02 5.63
CA PHE A 157 -13.03 6.70 6.04
C PHE A 157 -12.00 6.80 4.91
N GLY A 158 -12.47 6.94 3.66
CA GLY A 158 -11.59 6.97 2.50
C GLY A 158 -10.92 5.62 2.20
N VAL A 159 -9.82 5.69 1.47
CA VAL A 159 -9.04 4.52 1.02
C VAL A 159 -7.58 4.71 1.39
N ILE A 160 -6.95 3.68 1.91
CA ILE A 160 -5.51 3.66 2.19
C ILE A 160 -4.88 2.54 1.38
N THR A 161 -3.89 2.86 0.55
CA THR A 161 -3.10 1.87 -0.18
C THR A 161 -1.71 1.78 0.43
N LEU A 162 -1.40 0.65 1.05
CA LEU A 162 -0.10 0.35 1.64
C LEU A 162 0.81 -0.30 0.62
N ILE A 163 2.09 0.09 0.60
CA ILE A 163 3.08 -0.47 -0.31
C ILE A 163 4.26 -1.01 0.50
N PHE A 164 4.53 -2.30 0.32
CA PHE A 164 5.64 -3.00 0.94
C PHE A 164 6.63 -3.45 -0.11
N ILE A 165 7.90 -3.51 0.26
CA ILE A 165 8.95 -4.15 -0.51
C ILE A 165 9.48 -5.37 0.24
N LYS A 166 9.87 -6.40 -0.48
CA LYS A 166 10.50 -7.58 0.10
C LYS A 166 11.86 -7.20 0.68
N LYS A 167 12.06 -7.46 1.97
CA LYS A 167 13.29 -7.16 2.68
C LYS A 167 13.49 -8.11 3.83
N ALA A 168 14.44 -9.02 3.71
CA ALA A 168 14.69 -10.09 4.69
C ALA A 168 14.97 -9.57 6.11
N SER A 169 15.56 -8.38 6.25
CA SER A 169 15.84 -7.76 7.56
C SER A 169 14.64 -7.06 8.20
N ALA A 170 13.51 -6.96 7.51
CA ALA A 170 12.29 -6.40 8.06
C ALA A 170 11.45 -7.47 8.76
N PRO A 171 10.69 -7.13 9.81
CA PRO A 171 9.76 -8.04 10.43
C PRO A 171 8.79 -8.66 9.42
N GLY A 172 8.62 -9.99 9.45
CA GLY A 172 7.79 -10.70 8.47
C GLY A 172 8.33 -10.70 7.03
N GLY A 173 9.58 -10.26 6.79
CA GLY A 173 10.20 -10.25 5.46
C GLY A 173 9.74 -9.15 4.52
N TRP A 174 8.85 -8.25 4.96
CA TRP A 174 8.29 -7.16 4.16
C TRP A 174 8.39 -5.82 4.90
N GLN A 175 8.93 -4.84 4.22
CA GLN A 175 9.08 -3.48 4.75
C GLN A 175 8.01 -2.56 4.18
N LEU A 176 7.17 -1.97 5.02
CA LEU A 176 6.27 -0.88 4.63
C LEU A 176 7.10 0.33 4.23
N THR A 177 7.05 0.73 2.97
CA THR A 177 7.86 1.85 2.44
C THR A 177 7.06 3.12 2.25
N ASN A 178 5.79 2.97 1.90
CA ASN A 178 4.92 4.12 1.70
C ASN A 178 3.44 3.71 1.75
N TRP A 179 2.59 4.68 1.89
CA TRP A 179 1.16 4.55 1.64
C TRP A 179 0.61 5.79 0.97
N VAL A 180 -0.51 5.59 0.30
CA VAL A 180 -1.33 6.65 -0.27
C VAL A 180 -2.67 6.62 0.45
N ALA A 181 -3.10 7.75 0.97
CA ALA A 181 -4.43 7.95 1.51
C ALA A 181 -5.25 8.83 0.58
N LEU A 182 -6.46 8.41 0.29
CA LEU A 182 -7.50 9.19 -0.35
C LEU A 182 -8.59 9.41 0.69
N ASP A 183 -8.93 10.66 0.97
CA ASP A 183 -10.06 10.97 1.83
C ASP A 183 -11.40 10.82 1.07
N SER A 184 -12.52 11.05 1.75
CA SER A 184 -13.86 10.98 1.14
C SER A 184 -14.10 12.02 0.04
N GLN A 185 -13.23 13.01 -0.10
CA GLN A 185 -13.26 14.04 -1.15
C GLN A 185 -12.19 13.78 -2.24
N ASN A 186 -11.57 12.59 -2.25
CA ASN A 186 -10.47 12.22 -3.15
C ASN A 186 -9.23 13.12 -3.03
N HIS A 187 -9.02 13.78 -1.89
CA HIS A 187 -7.76 14.44 -1.64
C HIS A 187 -6.69 13.38 -1.34
N ARG A 188 -5.65 13.41 -2.15
CA ARG A 188 -4.54 12.48 -2.06
C ARG A 188 -3.47 12.99 -1.11
N THR A 189 -3.08 12.13 -0.18
CA THR A 189 -1.88 12.31 0.65
C THR A 189 -0.99 11.11 0.47
N THR A 190 0.30 11.33 0.18
CA THR A 190 1.30 10.26 0.06
C THR A 190 2.29 10.38 1.21
N VAL A 191 2.52 9.30 1.93
CA VAL A 191 3.55 9.23 2.97
C VAL A 191 4.60 8.21 2.56
N ARG A 192 5.87 8.62 2.53
CA ARG A 192 7.03 7.76 2.29
C ARG A 192 7.83 7.60 3.56
N LEU A 193 8.31 6.38 3.81
CA LEU A 193 9.10 6.02 4.98
C LEU A 193 10.52 5.66 4.58
N ARG A 194 11.48 6.10 5.40
CA ARG A 194 12.92 5.79 5.26
C ARG A 194 13.53 5.52 6.63
N ASN A 195 14.76 5.00 6.67
CA ASN A 195 15.56 4.84 7.89
C ASN A 195 14.81 4.06 8.99
N HIS A 196 14.16 2.96 8.61
CA HIS A 196 13.40 2.13 9.53
C HIS A 196 14.29 1.53 10.60
N LYS A 197 13.85 1.62 11.86
CA LYS A 197 14.41 0.92 13.02
C LYS A 197 13.29 0.16 13.70
N TYR A 198 13.53 -1.10 14.03
CA TYR A 198 12.55 -2.00 14.63
C TYR A 198 13.02 -2.48 16.01
N GLY A 199 12.07 -2.88 16.85
CA GLY A 199 12.36 -3.56 18.12
C GLY A 199 12.91 -2.67 19.24
N MET A 200 12.97 -1.35 19.06
CA MET A 200 13.49 -0.46 20.10
C MET A 200 12.49 -0.29 21.26
N ALA A 201 13.02 0.00 22.46
CA ALA A 201 12.18 0.36 23.61
C ALA A 201 11.50 1.73 23.36
N VAL A 202 10.17 1.76 23.42
CA VAL A 202 9.38 2.99 23.27
C VAL A 202 8.47 3.16 24.47
N SER A 203 8.64 4.28 25.20
CA SER A 203 7.78 4.62 26.33
C SER A 203 6.37 5.00 25.86
N ASP A 204 5.35 4.62 26.62
CA ASP A 204 3.96 4.97 26.36
C ASP A 204 3.70 6.49 26.46
N LYS A 205 4.51 7.20 27.24
CA LYS A 205 4.47 8.66 27.33
C LYS A 205 4.71 9.35 25.97
N ARG A 206 5.36 8.66 25.02
CA ARG A 206 5.58 9.20 23.68
C ARG A 206 4.27 9.37 22.89
N PHE A 207 3.23 8.67 23.27
CA PHE A 207 1.92 8.72 22.60
C PHE A 207 0.90 9.62 23.32
N THR A 208 1.41 10.53 24.14
CA THR A 208 0.62 11.62 24.74
C THR A 208 0.90 12.93 24.03
N TYR A 209 0.06 13.92 24.24
CA TYR A 209 0.23 15.28 23.73
C TYR A 209 -0.22 16.31 24.74
N ARG A 210 0.30 17.53 24.63
CA ARG A 210 -0.20 18.67 25.38
C ARG A 210 -1.41 19.23 24.63
N ASP A 211 -2.54 19.34 25.30
CA ASP A 211 -3.73 19.96 24.71
C ASP A 211 -3.53 21.49 24.63
N PRO A 212 -3.51 22.07 23.42
CA PRO A 212 -3.26 23.50 23.24
C PRO A 212 -4.49 24.37 23.56
N ARG A 213 -5.67 23.76 23.68
CA ARG A 213 -6.93 24.50 23.96
C ARG A 213 -6.87 25.09 25.36
N ARG A 214 -7.33 26.31 25.48
CA ARG A 214 -7.39 26.99 26.78
C ARG A 214 -8.31 26.20 27.73
N SER A 215 -7.76 25.81 28.86
CA SER A 215 -8.56 25.27 29.95
C SER A 215 -9.48 26.36 30.47
N THR A 216 -10.77 26.32 30.13
CA THR A 216 -11.80 27.11 30.81
C THR A 216 -12.03 26.48 32.19
N ARG A 217 -11.04 26.59 33.07
CA ARG A 217 -11.28 26.35 34.49
C ARG A 217 -12.19 27.46 34.98
N ARG A 218 -13.49 27.18 35.13
CA ARG A 218 -14.35 28.00 35.96
C ARG A 218 -13.73 28.07 37.36
N ARG A 219 -13.36 29.28 37.78
CA ARG A 219 -13.11 29.58 39.17
C ARG A 219 -14.44 29.54 39.94
#